data_576d775f1599e0cac61d987bdfa5e692
#
_entry.id   576d775f1599e0cac61d987bdfa5e692
#
_cell.length_a   1.000
_cell.length_b   1.000
_cell.length_c   1.000
_cell.angle_alpha   90.00
_cell.angle_beta   90.00
_cell.angle_gamma   90.00
#
_symmetry.space_group_name_H-M   'P 1'
#
loop_
_entity.id
_entity.type
_entity.pdbx_description
1 polymer ?
#
loop_
_entity_poly.entity_id
_entity_poly.type
_entity_poly.pdbx_seq_one_letter_code
_entity_poly.pdbx_strand_id
1 'polypeptide(L)'
;GLTGRLGAGRTELALSIFGMSRPDSGEIRLKGKPLQMRSNRDAIAAGIAYVSEDRLSLGLVQPQSIADNTAITVLDDLTNNVGLLSSSKEESLVDHWIKRLSVKIGHPDDPVSTLSGGNQQRIVLAKWLATKPTLLILDSPTVGVDVGARHGIFEIVRKLADEGMSILLISDETPEVYFNSDRILHMRDGAIIAEYIPGRTPMEKIEEEIHA
;
A
#
# COMPACT_ATOMS: atom_id res chain seq x y z
N GLY A 1 -9.51 -1.80 -8.34
CA GLY A 1 -8.68 -3.01 -8.45
C GLY A 1 -7.92 -3.06 -9.75
N LEU A 2 -6.73 -3.63 -9.73
CA LEU A 2 -5.93 -3.93 -10.92
C LEU A 2 -5.52 -5.40 -10.83
N THR A 3 -5.90 -6.19 -11.84
CA THR A 3 -5.63 -7.61 -11.89
C THR A 3 -5.10 -8.03 -13.26
N GLY A 4 -4.64 -9.26 -13.37
CA GLY A 4 -4.08 -9.86 -14.58
C GLY A 4 -3.12 -10.99 -14.24
N ARG A 5 -2.63 -11.71 -15.25
CA ARG A 5 -1.65 -12.78 -15.05
C ARG A 5 -0.32 -12.25 -14.48
N LEU A 6 0.44 -13.13 -13.88
CA LEU A 6 1.83 -12.84 -13.49
C LEU A 6 2.60 -12.32 -14.71
N GLY A 7 3.36 -11.23 -14.56
CA GLY A 7 4.07 -10.57 -15.65
C GLY A 7 3.22 -9.66 -16.55
N ALA A 8 1.97 -9.39 -16.20
CA ALA A 8 1.11 -8.47 -16.96
C ALA A 8 1.56 -6.99 -16.93
N GLY A 9 2.52 -6.62 -16.08
CA GLY A 9 3.02 -5.24 -15.97
C GLY A 9 2.40 -4.43 -14.83
N ARG A 10 1.68 -5.06 -13.91
CA ARG A 10 0.94 -4.38 -12.81
C ARG A 10 1.88 -3.65 -11.85
N THR A 11 2.92 -4.33 -11.38
CA THR A 11 3.93 -3.76 -10.48
C THR A 11 4.71 -2.65 -11.17
N GLU A 12 5.07 -2.80 -12.44
CA GLU A 12 5.76 -1.80 -13.25
C GLU A 12 4.93 -0.52 -13.38
N LEU A 13 3.61 -0.65 -13.59
CA LEU A 13 2.68 0.48 -13.59
C LEU A 13 2.65 1.16 -12.21
N ALA A 14 2.56 0.39 -11.13
CA ALA A 14 2.56 0.93 -9.77
C ALA A 14 3.86 1.68 -9.45
N LEU A 15 5.02 1.10 -9.80
CA LEU A 15 6.32 1.73 -9.62
C LEU A 15 6.48 3.00 -10.44
N SER A 16 5.90 3.05 -11.64
CA SER A 16 5.88 4.26 -12.46
C SER A 16 5.02 5.37 -11.82
N ILE A 17 3.84 5.02 -11.30
CA ILE A 17 2.97 5.96 -10.56
C ILE A 17 3.65 6.44 -9.28
N PHE A 18 4.44 5.61 -8.62
CA PHE A 18 5.18 5.95 -7.40
C PHE A 18 6.53 6.66 -7.67
N GLY A 19 6.88 6.91 -8.95
CA GLY A 19 8.10 7.64 -9.32
C GLY A 19 9.40 6.84 -9.19
N MET A 20 9.33 5.51 -9.11
CA MET A 20 10.48 4.60 -9.09
C MET A 20 10.99 4.28 -10.50
N SER A 21 10.13 4.36 -11.50
CA SER A 21 10.47 4.28 -12.92
C SER A 21 9.85 5.45 -13.67
N ARG A 22 10.47 5.86 -14.78
CA ARG A 22 9.93 6.91 -15.63
C ARG A 22 9.14 6.31 -16.78
N PRO A 23 7.93 6.83 -17.07
CA PRO A 23 7.24 6.48 -18.31
C PRO A 23 8.00 7.07 -19.51
N ASP A 24 8.09 6.32 -20.61
CA ASP A 24 8.72 6.80 -21.84
C ASP A 24 7.88 7.87 -22.53
N SER A 25 6.57 7.83 -22.36
CA SER A 25 5.62 8.79 -22.93
C SER A 25 4.35 8.89 -22.10
N GLY A 26 3.52 9.89 -22.41
CA GLY A 26 2.28 10.14 -21.69
C GLY A 26 2.45 11.02 -20.45
N GLU A 27 1.43 11.08 -19.63
CA GLU A 27 1.43 11.88 -18.39
C GLU A 27 0.70 11.17 -17.26
N ILE A 28 1.15 11.43 -16.03
CA ILE A 28 0.45 11.02 -14.82
C ILE A 28 -0.24 12.26 -14.25
N ARG A 29 -1.53 12.13 -13.89
CA ARG A 29 -2.30 13.20 -13.26
C ARG A 29 -2.82 12.75 -11.90
N LEU A 30 -2.66 13.60 -10.90
CA LEU A 30 -3.29 13.42 -9.59
C LEU A 30 -4.28 14.56 -9.35
N LYS A 31 -5.54 14.23 -9.05
CA LYS A 31 -6.64 15.23 -8.91
C LYS A 31 -6.73 16.16 -10.12
N GLY A 32 -6.56 15.62 -11.33
CA GLY A 32 -6.61 16.35 -12.60
C GLY A 32 -5.38 17.19 -12.93
N LYS A 33 -4.40 17.30 -12.02
CA LYS A 33 -3.18 18.09 -12.25
C LYS A 33 -2.03 17.18 -12.70
N PRO A 34 -1.28 17.55 -13.75
CA PRO A 34 -0.10 16.81 -14.17
C PRO A 34 0.92 16.72 -13.04
N LEU A 35 1.46 15.51 -12.82
CA LEU A 35 2.53 15.23 -11.90
C LEU A 35 3.84 15.04 -12.66
N GLN A 36 4.84 15.84 -12.31
CA GLN A 36 6.21 15.62 -12.77
C GLN A 36 7.02 15.04 -11.62
N MET A 37 7.27 13.75 -11.71
CA MET A 37 8.05 13.03 -10.69
C MET A 37 9.44 12.70 -11.23
N ARG A 38 10.45 12.98 -10.41
CA ARG A 38 11.85 12.60 -10.66
C ARG A 38 12.30 11.48 -9.74
N SER A 39 11.54 11.26 -8.68
CA SER A 39 11.83 10.27 -7.62
C SER A 39 10.57 9.91 -6.85
N ASN A 40 10.64 8.85 -6.06
CA ASN A 40 9.59 8.47 -5.11
C ASN A 40 9.35 9.54 -4.03
N ARG A 41 10.33 10.39 -3.71
CA ARG A 41 10.14 11.53 -2.79
C ARG A 41 9.11 12.51 -3.33
N ASP A 42 9.11 12.77 -4.64
CA ASP A 42 8.13 13.65 -5.26
C ASP A 42 6.73 13.04 -5.21
N ALA A 43 6.61 11.71 -5.38
CA ALA A 43 5.36 10.98 -5.22
C ALA A 43 4.83 11.06 -3.77
N ILE A 44 5.69 10.84 -2.77
CA ILE A 44 5.34 10.98 -1.36
C ILE A 44 4.88 12.41 -1.05
N ALA A 45 5.63 13.42 -1.51
CA ALA A 45 5.27 14.83 -1.33
C ALA A 45 3.94 15.20 -2.01
N ALA A 46 3.59 14.51 -3.11
CA ALA A 46 2.30 14.65 -3.79
C ALA A 46 1.16 13.89 -3.08
N GLY A 47 1.45 13.13 -2.03
CA GLY A 47 0.47 12.35 -1.28
C GLY A 47 0.21 10.97 -1.88
N ILE A 48 1.18 10.34 -2.51
CA ILE A 48 1.12 8.95 -2.98
C ILE A 48 1.95 8.07 -2.06
N ALA A 49 1.38 6.96 -1.60
CA ALA A 49 2.07 5.93 -0.83
C ALA A 49 2.04 4.59 -1.58
N TYR A 50 3.06 3.76 -1.38
CA TYR A 50 3.21 2.48 -2.05
C TYR A 50 3.59 1.37 -1.07
N VAL A 51 2.72 0.40 -0.92
CA VAL A 51 2.95 -0.84 -0.18
C VAL A 51 3.38 -1.90 -1.17
N SER A 52 4.64 -2.32 -1.08
CA SER A 52 5.23 -3.34 -1.94
C SER A 52 4.75 -4.75 -1.57
N GLU A 53 4.68 -5.64 -2.54
CA GLU A 53 4.49 -7.07 -2.33
C GLU A 53 5.58 -7.67 -1.43
N ASP A 54 6.85 -7.32 -1.68
CA ASP A 54 7.97 -7.76 -0.83
C ASP A 54 8.11 -6.89 0.42
N ARG A 55 7.29 -7.20 1.45
CA ARG A 55 7.35 -6.48 2.71
C ARG A 55 8.65 -6.77 3.49
N LEU A 56 9.26 -7.95 3.31
CA LEU A 56 10.39 -8.38 4.13
C LEU A 56 11.69 -7.66 3.73
N SER A 57 11.89 -7.43 2.43
CA SER A 57 13.10 -6.79 1.92
C SER A 57 12.90 -5.30 1.63
N LEU A 58 11.71 -4.90 1.17
CA LEU A 58 11.41 -3.52 0.75
C LEU A 58 10.48 -2.78 1.71
N GLY A 59 9.61 -3.53 2.40
CA GLY A 59 8.59 -2.95 3.27
C GLY A 59 9.09 -2.61 4.66
N LEU A 60 9.99 -3.40 5.24
CA LEU A 60 10.43 -3.32 6.63
C LEU A 60 11.95 -3.46 6.76
N VAL A 61 12.50 -2.84 7.79
CA VAL A 61 13.87 -3.07 8.25
C VAL A 61 13.81 -4.07 9.40
N GLN A 62 13.94 -5.36 9.09
CA GLN A 62 13.64 -6.49 9.99
C GLN A 62 14.30 -6.42 11.38
N PRO A 63 15.59 -6.03 11.54
CA PRO A 63 16.22 -5.94 12.85
C PRO A 63 15.89 -4.66 13.63
N GLN A 64 15.27 -3.66 12.98
CA GLN A 64 14.87 -2.42 13.64
C GLN A 64 13.57 -2.59 14.43
N SER A 65 13.34 -1.68 15.37
CA SER A 65 12.16 -1.69 16.23
C SER A 65 10.85 -1.48 15.43
N ILE A 66 9.73 -1.85 16.02
CA ILE A 66 8.39 -1.57 15.52
C ILE A 66 8.20 -0.05 15.43
N ALA A 67 8.70 0.70 16.41
CA ALA A 67 8.64 2.15 16.43
C ALA A 67 9.41 2.76 15.25
N ASP A 68 10.69 2.41 15.07
CA ASP A 68 11.51 2.89 13.95
C ASP A 68 10.85 2.60 12.60
N ASN A 69 10.36 1.37 12.39
CA ASN A 69 9.68 1.00 11.15
C ASN A 69 8.41 1.80 10.91
N THR A 70 7.68 2.17 11.95
CA THR A 70 6.45 2.97 11.85
C THR A 70 6.76 4.43 11.51
N ALA A 71 7.84 4.99 12.07
CA ALA A 71 8.19 6.40 11.98
C ALA A 71 9.07 6.78 10.77
N ILE A 72 9.78 5.81 10.16
CA ILE A 72 10.88 6.03 9.20
C ILE A 72 10.53 6.93 8.01
N THR A 73 9.28 6.97 7.58
CA THR A 73 8.84 7.79 6.43
C THR A 73 8.55 9.24 6.78
N VAL A 74 8.48 9.58 8.08
CA VAL A 74 8.08 10.90 8.58
C VAL A 74 9.04 11.46 9.64
N LEU A 75 10.28 10.99 9.67
CA LEU A 75 11.28 11.40 10.67
C LEU A 75 11.45 12.92 10.73
N ASP A 76 11.43 13.61 9.58
CA ASP A 76 11.56 15.07 9.52
C ASP A 76 10.43 15.78 10.28
N ASP A 77 9.21 15.25 10.26
CA ASP A 77 8.05 15.81 10.97
C ASP A 77 8.13 15.57 12.49
N LEU A 78 8.91 14.57 12.91
CA LEU A 78 9.09 14.19 14.31
C LEU A 78 10.24 14.94 14.99
N THR A 79 10.94 15.82 14.29
CA THR A 79 12.02 16.60 14.88
C THR A 79 11.47 17.73 15.77
N ASN A 80 12.30 18.14 16.74
CA ASN A 80 12.08 19.33 17.56
C ASN A 80 12.66 20.58 16.88
N ASN A 81 12.54 21.73 17.54
CA ASN A 81 13.00 23.01 17.00
C ASN A 81 14.53 23.13 16.78
N VAL A 82 15.32 22.20 17.32
CA VAL A 82 16.78 22.12 17.12
C VAL A 82 17.19 20.98 16.18
N GLY A 83 16.22 20.36 15.50
CA GLY A 83 16.48 19.32 14.49
C GLY A 83 16.74 17.93 15.07
N LEU A 84 16.51 17.70 16.36
CA LEU A 84 16.66 16.38 17.00
C LEU A 84 15.31 15.66 17.03
N LEU A 85 15.33 14.34 16.87
CA LEU A 85 14.13 13.50 16.98
C LEU A 85 13.50 13.66 18.38
N SER A 86 12.20 13.88 18.42
CA SER A 86 11.42 14.04 19.64
C SER A 86 10.76 12.72 20.02
N SER A 87 11.25 12.08 21.08
CA SER A 87 10.70 10.79 21.56
C SER A 87 9.19 10.88 21.83
N SER A 88 8.71 12.00 22.38
CA SER A 88 7.28 12.15 22.67
C SER A 88 6.40 12.24 21.41
N LYS A 89 6.89 12.84 20.32
CA LYS A 89 6.17 12.86 19.04
C LYS A 89 6.18 11.47 18.40
N GLU A 90 7.31 10.78 18.45
CA GLU A 90 7.46 9.42 17.94
C GLU A 90 6.55 8.44 18.68
N GLU A 91 6.60 8.41 20.02
CA GLU A 91 5.71 7.59 20.86
C GLU A 91 4.23 7.85 20.54
N SER A 92 3.84 9.12 20.42
CA SER A 92 2.47 9.49 20.07
C SER A 92 2.06 8.99 18.69
N LEU A 93 2.94 9.07 17.69
CA LEU A 93 2.70 8.57 16.34
C LEU A 93 2.54 7.04 16.34
N VAL A 94 3.46 6.35 16.98
CA VAL A 94 3.51 4.89 17.05
C VAL A 94 2.25 4.37 17.77
N ASP A 95 1.94 4.90 18.94
CA ASP A 95 0.74 4.57 19.72
C ASP A 95 -0.54 4.77 18.92
N HIS A 96 -0.65 5.89 18.17
CA HIS A 96 -1.78 6.18 17.32
C HIS A 96 -1.99 5.07 16.28
N TRP A 97 -0.94 4.70 15.53
CA TRP A 97 -1.07 3.74 14.45
C TRP A 97 -1.24 2.31 14.94
N ILE A 98 -0.55 1.92 16.03
CA ILE A 98 -0.74 0.60 16.65
C ILE A 98 -2.20 0.41 17.06
N LYS A 99 -2.80 1.40 17.71
CA LYS A 99 -4.21 1.36 18.13
C LYS A 99 -5.15 1.40 16.91
N ARG A 100 -4.94 2.32 15.98
CA ARG A 100 -5.82 2.50 14.81
C ARG A 100 -5.88 1.27 13.92
N LEU A 101 -4.75 0.58 13.71
CA LEU A 101 -4.68 -0.62 12.88
C LEU A 101 -4.79 -1.92 13.69
N SER A 102 -5.03 -1.83 15.00
CA SER A 102 -5.15 -2.99 15.90
C SER A 102 -3.95 -3.94 15.79
N VAL A 103 -2.74 -3.39 15.77
CA VAL A 103 -1.50 -4.17 15.72
C VAL A 103 -1.26 -4.83 17.07
N LYS A 104 -1.04 -6.15 17.08
CA LYS A 104 -0.70 -6.87 18.30
C LYS A 104 0.82 -6.92 18.46
N ILE A 105 1.33 -6.22 19.45
CA ILE A 105 2.77 -6.13 19.76
C ILE A 105 3.03 -6.48 21.23
N GLY A 106 4.28 -6.82 21.57
CA GLY A 106 4.78 -6.84 22.94
C GLY A 106 5.16 -5.42 23.37
N HIS A 107 6.29 -4.93 22.90
CA HIS A 107 6.76 -3.57 23.15
C HIS A 107 7.11 -2.87 21.84
N PRO A 108 6.92 -1.52 21.71
CA PRO A 108 7.30 -0.79 20.50
C PRO A 108 8.79 -0.90 20.12
N ASP A 109 9.67 -1.11 21.08
CA ASP A 109 11.11 -1.29 20.87
C ASP A 109 11.49 -2.72 20.45
N ASP A 110 10.55 -3.68 20.44
CA ASP A 110 10.83 -5.02 19.95
C ASP A 110 11.16 -4.97 18.45
N PRO A 111 12.08 -5.81 17.93
CA PRO A 111 12.33 -5.92 16.52
C PRO A 111 11.04 -6.28 15.74
N VAL A 112 10.82 -5.64 14.59
CA VAL A 112 9.61 -5.90 13.79
C VAL A 112 9.54 -7.35 13.31
N SER A 113 10.68 -8.04 13.23
CA SER A 113 10.79 -9.46 12.88
C SER A 113 10.10 -10.40 13.90
N THR A 114 9.80 -9.93 15.11
CA THR A 114 9.09 -10.71 16.15
C THR A 114 7.59 -10.81 15.88
N LEU A 115 7.07 -9.97 14.99
CA LEU A 115 5.65 -9.93 14.67
C LEU A 115 5.26 -11.04 13.69
N SER A 116 4.00 -11.50 13.80
CA SER A 116 3.38 -12.32 12.75
C SER A 116 3.26 -11.54 11.42
N GLY A 117 3.19 -12.27 10.29
CA GLY A 117 3.08 -11.67 8.96
C GLY A 117 1.95 -10.65 8.83
N GLY A 118 0.78 -10.93 9.42
CA GLY A 118 -0.35 -9.99 9.42
C GLY A 118 -0.09 -8.72 10.23
N ASN A 119 0.63 -8.81 11.37
CA ASN A 119 1.01 -7.63 12.15
C ASN A 119 2.15 -6.85 11.47
N GLN A 120 3.11 -7.52 10.84
CA GLN A 120 4.13 -6.88 10.00
C GLN A 120 3.49 -6.07 8.88
N GLN A 121 2.49 -6.63 8.18
CA GLN A 121 1.77 -5.93 7.12
C GLN A 121 1.05 -4.69 7.65
N ARG A 122 0.47 -4.76 8.84
CA ARG A 122 -0.14 -3.59 9.49
C ARG A 122 0.90 -2.51 9.83
N ILE A 123 2.14 -2.88 10.21
CA ILE A 123 3.22 -1.90 10.39
C ILE A 123 3.63 -1.25 9.06
N VAL A 124 3.70 -2.02 7.96
CA VAL A 124 3.93 -1.43 6.62
C VAL A 124 2.83 -0.43 6.26
N LEU A 125 1.55 -0.77 6.53
CA LEU A 125 0.45 0.17 6.35
C LEU A 125 0.61 1.40 7.25
N ALA A 126 0.92 1.23 8.55
CA ALA A 126 1.14 2.33 9.50
C ALA A 126 2.20 3.31 9.00
N LYS A 127 3.35 2.78 8.57
CA LYS A 127 4.47 3.53 7.99
C LYS A 127 4.01 4.46 6.86
N TRP A 128 3.25 3.94 5.92
CA TRP A 128 2.79 4.71 4.77
C TRP A 128 1.63 5.65 5.10
N LEU A 129 0.72 5.24 5.96
CA LEU A 129 -0.39 6.09 6.41
C LEU A 129 0.07 7.28 7.25
N ALA A 130 1.23 7.17 7.92
CA ALA A 130 1.87 8.28 8.64
C ALA A 130 2.16 9.47 7.71
N THR A 131 2.44 9.24 6.42
CA THR A 131 2.65 10.30 5.42
C THR A 131 1.35 11.01 5.00
N LYS A 132 0.19 10.61 5.53
CA LYS A 132 -1.15 11.14 5.21
C LYS A 132 -1.44 11.15 3.70
N PRO A 133 -1.32 10.02 3.01
CA PRO A 133 -1.46 9.96 1.57
C PRO A 133 -2.92 10.21 1.15
N THR A 134 -3.10 10.69 -0.08
CA THR A 134 -4.41 10.78 -0.75
C THR A 134 -4.63 9.61 -1.71
N LEU A 135 -3.56 8.97 -2.15
CA LEU A 135 -3.56 7.73 -2.94
C LEU A 135 -2.67 6.70 -2.25
N LEU A 136 -3.23 5.54 -1.93
CA LEU A 136 -2.51 4.39 -1.41
C LEU A 136 -2.48 3.28 -2.47
N ILE A 137 -1.29 2.92 -2.92
CA ILE A 137 -1.08 1.78 -3.82
C ILE A 137 -0.74 0.57 -2.95
N LEU A 138 -1.49 -0.51 -3.12
CA LEU A 138 -1.32 -1.79 -2.43
C LEU A 138 -0.97 -2.85 -3.47
N ASP A 139 0.29 -3.21 -3.55
CA ASP A 139 0.76 -4.24 -4.48
C ASP A 139 0.80 -5.59 -3.76
N SER A 140 -0.16 -6.44 -4.05
CA SER A 140 -0.34 -7.78 -3.46
C SER A 140 -0.22 -7.78 -1.93
N PRO A 141 -1.04 -6.99 -1.19
CA PRO A 141 -0.81 -6.69 0.22
C PRO A 141 -0.97 -7.88 1.17
N THR A 142 -1.45 -9.00 0.68
CA THR A 142 -1.74 -10.22 1.48
C THR A 142 -0.77 -11.35 1.21
N VAL A 143 0.20 -11.17 0.31
CA VAL A 143 1.25 -12.16 0.05
C VAL A 143 2.04 -12.45 1.34
N GLY A 144 2.16 -13.73 1.68
CA GLY A 144 2.81 -14.19 2.91
C GLY A 144 2.10 -13.81 4.21
N VAL A 145 0.81 -13.44 4.13
CA VAL A 145 -0.09 -13.24 5.27
C VAL A 145 -1.00 -14.47 5.40
N ASP A 146 -1.16 -14.98 6.63
CA ASP A 146 -2.07 -16.10 6.89
C ASP A 146 -3.52 -15.74 6.57
N VAL A 147 -4.32 -16.74 6.17
CA VAL A 147 -5.71 -16.56 5.71
C VAL A 147 -6.57 -15.81 6.75
N GLY A 148 -6.36 -16.10 8.05
CA GLY A 148 -7.12 -15.45 9.11
C GLY A 148 -6.82 -13.96 9.24
N ALA A 149 -5.58 -13.54 8.93
CA ALA A 149 -5.18 -12.14 9.02
C ALA A 149 -5.52 -11.33 7.73
N ARG A 150 -5.68 -11.98 6.56
CA ARG A 150 -6.02 -11.31 5.29
C ARG A 150 -7.31 -10.50 5.40
N HIS A 151 -8.36 -11.07 5.99
CA HIS A 151 -9.63 -10.38 6.18
C HIS A 151 -9.46 -9.06 6.94
N GLY A 152 -8.68 -9.07 8.04
CA GLY A 152 -8.41 -7.85 8.81
C GLY A 152 -7.62 -6.78 8.05
N ILE A 153 -6.79 -7.16 7.05
CA ILE A 153 -6.12 -6.20 6.17
C ILE A 153 -7.17 -5.54 5.25
N PHE A 154 -8.06 -6.30 4.63
CA PHE A 154 -9.10 -5.74 3.77
C PHE A 154 -10.16 -4.93 4.53
N GLU A 155 -10.44 -5.24 5.79
CA GLU A 155 -11.27 -4.37 6.65
C GLU A 155 -10.62 -2.98 6.83
N ILE A 156 -9.30 -2.94 7.07
CA ILE A 156 -8.55 -1.68 7.14
C ILE A 156 -8.65 -0.93 5.80
N VAL A 157 -8.42 -1.62 4.68
CA VAL A 157 -8.48 -1.03 3.34
C VAL A 157 -9.85 -0.41 3.06
N ARG A 158 -10.94 -1.13 3.33
CA ARG A 158 -12.32 -0.61 3.15
C ARG A 158 -12.57 0.61 4.03
N LYS A 159 -12.19 0.57 5.30
CA LYS A 159 -12.34 1.71 6.21
C LYS A 159 -11.60 2.95 5.71
N LEU A 160 -10.38 2.80 5.19
CA LEU A 160 -9.63 3.91 4.60
C LEU A 160 -10.32 4.49 3.36
N ALA A 161 -10.89 3.63 2.51
CA ALA A 161 -11.68 4.07 1.35
C ALA A 161 -12.95 4.82 1.77
N ASP A 162 -13.67 4.33 2.78
CA ASP A 162 -14.86 4.99 3.34
C ASP A 162 -14.53 6.36 3.94
N GLU A 163 -13.31 6.54 4.48
CA GLU A 163 -12.77 7.81 4.96
C GLU A 163 -12.34 8.75 3.82
N GLY A 164 -12.47 8.35 2.55
CA GLY A 164 -12.21 9.16 1.35
C GLY A 164 -10.82 9.00 0.74
N MET A 165 -10.04 7.99 1.18
CA MET A 165 -8.75 7.68 0.55
C MET A 165 -8.95 6.98 -0.78
N SER A 166 -8.23 7.41 -1.82
CA SER A 166 -8.16 6.68 -3.08
C SER A 166 -7.22 5.49 -2.92
N ILE A 167 -7.64 4.29 -3.36
CA ILE A 167 -6.84 3.08 -3.23
C ILE A 167 -6.69 2.41 -4.60
N LEU A 168 -5.46 2.08 -4.98
CA LEU A 168 -5.15 1.18 -6.08
C LEU A 168 -4.75 -0.17 -5.49
N LEU A 169 -5.68 -1.11 -5.49
CA LEU A 169 -5.45 -2.48 -5.04
C LEU A 169 -5.01 -3.34 -6.22
N ILE A 170 -3.82 -3.90 -6.14
CA ILE A 170 -3.24 -4.81 -7.14
C ILE A 170 -3.21 -6.20 -6.53
N SER A 171 -3.76 -7.19 -7.22
CA SER A 171 -3.64 -8.61 -6.87
C SER A 171 -3.84 -9.48 -8.10
N ASP A 172 -3.18 -10.64 -8.14
CA ASP A 172 -3.44 -11.73 -9.08
C ASP A 172 -4.55 -12.67 -8.59
N GLU A 173 -4.90 -12.60 -7.30
CA GLU A 173 -6.07 -13.29 -6.75
C GLU A 173 -7.35 -12.50 -7.10
N THR A 174 -8.10 -12.94 -8.11
CA THR A 174 -9.35 -12.28 -8.55
C THR A 174 -10.32 -12.00 -7.40
N PRO A 175 -10.54 -12.92 -6.44
CA PRO A 175 -11.43 -12.65 -5.30
C PRO A 175 -11.01 -11.42 -4.48
N GLU A 176 -9.70 -11.16 -4.31
CA GLU A 176 -9.24 -10.01 -3.55
C GLU A 176 -9.67 -8.69 -4.18
N VAL A 177 -9.46 -8.53 -5.50
CA VAL A 177 -9.88 -7.32 -6.21
C VAL A 177 -11.41 -7.26 -6.36
N TYR A 178 -12.08 -8.40 -6.55
CA TYR A 178 -13.52 -8.45 -6.75
C TYR A 178 -14.31 -7.98 -5.52
N PHE A 179 -13.93 -8.47 -4.33
CA PHE A 179 -14.64 -8.14 -3.11
C PHE A 179 -14.20 -6.85 -2.43
N ASN A 180 -13.09 -6.24 -2.87
CA ASN A 180 -12.50 -5.08 -2.21
C ASN A 180 -12.27 -3.88 -3.14
N SER A 181 -12.93 -3.83 -4.31
CA SER A 181 -12.81 -2.71 -5.25
C SER A 181 -14.16 -2.31 -5.84
N ASP A 182 -14.31 -1.03 -6.15
CA ASP A 182 -15.52 -0.49 -6.82
C ASP A 182 -15.50 -0.76 -8.33
N ARG A 183 -14.32 -0.89 -8.91
CA ARG A 183 -14.09 -1.27 -10.31
C ARG A 183 -12.77 -2.03 -10.45
N ILE A 184 -12.68 -2.87 -11.46
CA ILE A 184 -11.53 -3.72 -11.72
C ILE A 184 -11.00 -3.44 -13.11
N LEU A 185 -9.73 -3.15 -13.23
CA LEU A 185 -9.00 -3.05 -14.49
C LEU A 185 -8.25 -4.37 -14.72
N HIS A 186 -8.41 -4.96 -15.91
CA HIS A 186 -7.69 -6.15 -16.32
C HIS A 186 -6.51 -5.73 -17.19
N MET A 187 -5.31 -6.09 -16.74
CA MET A 187 -4.07 -5.79 -17.43
C MET A 187 -3.48 -7.06 -18.05
N ARG A 188 -3.06 -6.97 -19.32
CA ARG A 188 -2.39 -8.01 -20.08
C ARG A 188 -1.32 -7.37 -20.95
N ASP A 189 -0.11 -7.94 -20.95
CA ASP A 189 1.02 -7.52 -21.78
C ASP A 189 1.29 -6.00 -21.75
N GLY A 190 1.25 -5.42 -20.56
CA GLY A 190 1.49 -3.99 -20.34
C GLY A 190 0.33 -3.05 -20.70
N ALA A 191 -0.83 -3.59 -21.11
CA ALA A 191 -1.99 -2.80 -21.49
C ALA A 191 -3.22 -3.13 -20.64
N ILE A 192 -4.05 -2.11 -20.35
CA ILE A 192 -5.39 -2.32 -19.78
C ILE A 192 -6.32 -2.71 -20.93
N ILE A 193 -6.83 -3.94 -20.90
CA ILE A 193 -7.64 -4.51 -21.97
C ILE A 193 -9.13 -4.60 -21.66
N ALA A 194 -9.50 -4.53 -20.38
CA ALA A 194 -10.90 -4.56 -19.96
C ALA A 194 -11.10 -3.83 -18.63
N GLU A 195 -12.33 -3.41 -18.39
CA GLU A 195 -12.80 -2.84 -17.12
C GLU A 195 -14.11 -3.55 -16.70
N TYR A 196 -14.19 -3.92 -15.42
CA TYR A 196 -15.36 -4.58 -14.85
C TYR A 196 -15.84 -3.84 -13.61
N ILE A 197 -17.15 -3.92 -13.38
CA ILE A 197 -17.79 -3.43 -12.16
C ILE A 197 -18.24 -4.64 -11.34
N PRO A 198 -17.69 -4.88 -10.15
CA PRO A 198 -18.16 -5.93 -9.24
C PRO A 198 -19.68 -5.80 -9.02
N GLY A 199 -20.39 -6.95 -8.96
CA GLY A 199 -21.84 -6.98 -8.87
C GLY A 199 -22.60 -6.80 -10.21
N ARG A 200 -21.95 -6.30 -11.27
CA ARG A 200 -22.51 -6.28 -12.64
C ARG A 200 -21.91 -7.39 -13.51
N THR A 201 -20.66 -7.75 -13.26
CA THR A 201 -19.98 -8.84 -13.95
C THR A 201 -19.70 -9.95 -12.95
N PRO A 202 -20.16 -11.19 -13.18
CA PRO A 202 -19.84 -12.33 -12.32
C PRO A 202 -18.32 -12.54 -12.21
N MET A 203 -17.86 -12.95 -11.04
CA MET A 203 -16.43 -13.16 -10.76
C MET A 203 -15.84 -14.23 -11.67
N GLU A 204 -16.58 -15.31 -11.88
CA GLU A 204 -16.19 -16.45 -12.73
C GLU A 204 -15.87 -16.00 -14.16
N LYS A 205 -16.67 -15.06 -14.69
CA LYS A 205 -16.41 -14.50 -16.02
C LYS A 205 -15.11 -13.71 -16.07
N ILE A 206 -14.80 -12.94 -15.02
CA ILE A 206 -13.55 -12.18 -14.94
C ILE A 206 -12.36 -13.16 -14.88
N GLU A 207 -12.47 -14.22 -14.07
CA GLU A 207 -11.46 -15.27 -13.99
C GLU A 207 -11.20 -15.96 -15.33
N GLU A 208 -12.27 -16.35 -16.03
CA GLU A 208 -12.17 -16.92 -17.37
C GLU A 208 -11.43 -16.00 -18.33
N GLU A 209 -11.76 -14.71 -18.37
CA GLU A 209 -11.14 -13.73 -19.25
C GLU A 209 -9.67 -13.45 -18.89
N ILE A 210 -9.30 -13.50 -17.59
CA ILE A 210 -7.91 -13.38 -17.14
C ILE A 210 -7.10 -14.60 -17.61
N HIS A 211 -7.69 -15.78 -17.58
CA HIS A 211 -7.01 -17.04 -17.93
C HIS A 211 -7.06 -17.42 -19.43
N ALA A 212 -7.89 -16.73 -20.21
CA ALA A 212 -7.92 -16.87 -21.66
C ALA A 212 -6.71 -16.21 -22.34
#